data_ae9132c5736093a66f596498b30a9abc
#
_entry.id   ae9132c5736093a66f596498b30a9abc
#
_cell.length_a   1.000
_cell.length_b   1.000
_cell.length_c   1.000
_cell.angle_alpha   90.00
_cell.angle_beta   90.00
_cell.angle_gamma   90.00
#
_symmetry.space_group_name_H-M   'P 1'
#
loop_
_entity.id
_entity.type
_entity.pdbx_description
1 polymer ?
#
loop_
_entity_poly.entity_id
_entity_poly.type
_entity_poly.pdbx_seq_one_letter_code
_entity_poly.pdbx_strand_id
1 'polypeptide(L)'
;MKKALVTGVGRYLPERKITTEEMEEMAGYDKFGVRYGLCKMLTGCETRYYAAEDEYSSDLSMKASLKAMEQAGVQPSDIDAVLFCSITQDFAEPATANVVADKLDIRNAYVFDVKNACNAFMSGVDLADSLIKTGKAETILVTSGEALSKWIRRGFDSKEELMEKAPVTLSMGDAGGAYILQAGENTERGINKTYFHTFTDMWNNNVVWGGGTMFPRDP
;
A
#
# COMPACT_ATOMS: atom_id res chain seq x y z
N MET A 1 8.09 -26.84 -13.84
CA MET A 1 6.98 -25.88 -13.64
C MET A 1 7.64 -24.53 -13.31
N LYS A 2 7.31 -23.47 -14.05
CA LYS A 2 7.86 -22.13 -13.78
C LYS A 2 7.47 -21.70 -12.36
N LYS A 3 8.36 -20.97 -11.69
CA LYS A 3 8.14 -20.33 -10.39
C LYS A 3 8.27 -18.83 -10.54
N ALA A 4 7.55 -18.08 -9.72
CA ALA A 4 7.75 -16.64 -9.61
C ALA A 4 8.99 -16.37 -8.72
N LEU A 5 9.95 -15.65 -9.29
CA LEU A 5 11.15 -15.18 -8.60
C LEU A 5 11.03 -13.67 -8.38
N VAL A 6 11.27 -13.20 -7.16
CA VAL A 6 11.43 -11.77 -6.89
C VAL A 6 12.82 -11.37 -7.38
N THR A 7 12.89 -10.63 -8.47
CA THR A 7 14.15 -10.19 -9.11
C THR A 7 14.47 -8.72 -8.83
N GLY A 8 13.47 -7.92 -8.49
CA GLY A 8 13.65 -6.52 -8.14
C GLY A 8 12.75 -6.12 -6.98
N VAL A 9 13.29 -5.27 -6.10
CA VAL A 9 12.59 -4.69 -4.94
C VAL A 9 12.81 -3.19 -4.95
N GLY A 10 11.73 -2.42 -4.80
CA GLY A 10 11.81 -0.98 -4.70
C GLY A 10 10.98 -0.44 -3.55
N ARG A 11 11.46 0.63 -2.95
CA ARG A 11 10.72 1.40 -1.95
C ARG A 11 10.85 2.90 -2.20
N TYR A 12 9.81 3.62 -1.82
CA TYR A 12 9.83 5.07 -1.76
C TYR A 12 9.23 5.56 -0.45
N LEU A 13 9.86 6.54 0.15
CA LEU A 13 9.34 7.29 1.30
C LEU A 13 9.27 8.75 0.90
N PRO A 14 8.13 9.43 1.14
CA PRO A 14 8.01 10.88 0.93
C PRO A 14 9.04 11.67 1.74
N GLU A 15 9.22 12.94 1.40
CA GLU A 15 10.25 13.78 2.06
C GLU A 15 9.84 14.23 3.46
N ARG A 16 8.52 14.49 3.67
CA ARG A 16 8.02 15.01 4.94
C ARG A 16 7.99 13.93 6.01
N LYS A 17 8.95 13.98 6.91
CA LYS A 17 9.01 13.13 8.11
C LYS A 17 8.31 13.83 9.27
N ILE A 18 7.45 13.11 10.01
CA ILE A 18 6.68 13.61 11.15
C ILE A 18 6.93 12.70 12.35
N THR A 19 7.16 13.29 13.52
CA THR A 19 7.32 12.56 14.79
C THR A 19 5.97 12.18 15.39
N THR A 20 5.99 11.24 16.33
CA THR A 20 4.76 10.89 17.07
C THR A 20 4.30 12.02 17.96
N GLU A 21 5.23 12.77 18.55
CA GLU A 21 4.93 13.94 19.37
C GLU A 21 4.19 15.01 18.56
N GLU A 22 4.66 15.33 17.34
CA GLU A 22 3.96 16.25 16.43
C GLU A 22 2.55 15.78 16.08
N MET A 23 2.35 14.46 15.89
CA MET A 23 1.03 13.90 15.62
C MET A 23 0.10 13.98 16.83
N GLU A 24 0.61 13.73 18.04
CA GLU A 24 -0.14 13.83 19.28
C GLU A 24 -0.53 15.30 19.56
N GLU A 25 0.33 16.26 19.25
CA GLU A 25 0.05 17.69 19.31
C GLU A 25 -1.08 18.07 18.33
N MET A 26 -0.98 17.66 17.06
CA MET A 26 -2.03 17.88 16.05
C MET A 26 -3.37 17.25 16.44
N ALA A 27 -3.34 16.13 17.14
CA ALA A 27 -4.53 15.44 17.63
C ALA A 27 -5.15 16.09 18.87
N GLY A 28 -4.46 17.07 19.47
CA GLY A 28 -4.95 17.83 20.62
C GLY A 28 -4.91 17.04 21.92
N TYR A 29 -3.87 16.26 22.17
CA TYR A 29 -3.71 15.48 23.41
C TYR A 29 -3.79 16.33 24.67
N ASP A 30 -3.25 17.56 24.63
CA ASP A 30 -3.33 18.55 25.71
C ASP A 30 -4.75 18.96 26.02
N LYS A 31 -5.62 19.14 25.02
CA LYS A 31 -7.04 19.51 25.17
C LYS A 31 -7.83 18.47 25.96
N PHE A 32 -7.44 17.22 25.82
CA PHE A 32 -8.10 16.10 26.49
C PHE A 32 -7.38 15.65 27.79
N GLY A 33 -6.29 16.33 28.17
CA GLY A 33 -5.47 15.95 29.33
C GLY A 33 -4.82 14.57 29.16
N VAL A 34 -4.46 14.19 27.93
CA VAL A 34 -3.75 12.95 27.62
C VAL A 34 -2.25 13.22 27.56
N ARG A 35 -1.47 12.33 28.14
CA ARG A 35 -0.01 12.44 28.16
C ARG A 35 0.59 12.18 26.79
N TYR A 36 1.51 13.04 26.36
CA TYR A 36 2.34 12.80 25.19
C TYR A 36 3.22 11.53 25.34
N GLY A 37 3.52 10.89 24.22
CA GLY A 37 4.27 9.64 24.18
C GLY A 37 3.43 8.38 24.33
N LEU A 38 2.12 8.50 24.54
CA LEU A 38 1.22 7.35 24.70
C LEU A 38 1.12 6.54 23.39
N CYS A 39 0.97 7.21 22.26
CA CYS A 39 0.89 6.54 20.97
C CYS A 39 2.20 5.76 20.67
N LYS A 40 3.36 6.37 20.92
CA LYS A 40 4.66 5.69 20.80
C LYS A 40 4.75 4.48 21.72
N MET A 41 4.31 4.62 22.97
CA MET A 41 4.34 3.52 23.95
C MET A 41 3.47 2.33 23.50
N LEU A 42 2.30 2.58 22.92
CA LEU A 42 1.36 1.54 22.49
C LEU A 42 1.73 0.90 21.16
N THR A 43 2.31 1.66 20.22
CA THR A 43 2.54 1.21 18.84
C THR A 43 4.00 0.97 18.50
N GLY A 44 4.94 1.51 19.28
CA GLY A 44 6.36 1.54 18.95
C GLY A 44 6.72 2.51 17.81
N CYS A 45 5.74 3.20 17.21
CA CYS A 45 5.96 4.10 16.10
C CYS A 45 6.55 5.43 16.57
N GLU A 46 7.76 5.75 16.13
CA GLU A 46 8.45 7.00 16.46
C GLU A 46 8.25 8.07 15.41
N THR A 47 8.26 7.66 14.15
CA THR A 47 8.17 8.59 13.01
C THR A 47 7.42 7.95 11.86
N ARG A 48 6.78 8.78 11.01
CA ARG A 48 6.16 8.40 9.75
C ARG A 48 6.47 9.44 8.69
N TYR A 49 6.15 9.10 7.45
CA TYR A 49 6.33 10.00 6.32
C TYR A 49 4.96 10.34 5.72
N TYR A 50 4.80 11.56 5.26
CA TYR A 50 3.57 12.02 4.63
C TYR A 50 3.86 12.55 3.23
N ALA A 51 3.08 12.10 2.28
CA ALA A 51 3.09 12.57 0.90
C ALA A 51 2.79 14.09 0.84
N ALA A 52 3.37 14.76 -0.13
CA ALA A 52 3.02 16.14 -0.45
C ALA A 52 1.55 16.25 -0.88
N GLU A 53 1.02 17.48 -0.92
CA GLU A 53 -0.38 17.71 -1.25
C GLU A 53 -0.72 17.20 -2.67
N ASP A 54 0.21 17.36 -3.60
CA ASP A 54 0.15 16.95 -5.01
C ASP A 54 0.77 15.57 -5.29
N GLU A 55 1.14 14.82 -4.27
CA GLU A 55 1.70 13.48 -4.39
C GLU A 55 0.63 12.43 -4.01
N TYR A 56 0.28 11.56 -4.95
CA TYR A 56 -0.81 10.61 -4.85
C TYR A 56 -0.33 9.16 -4.76
N SER A 57 -1.25 8.22 -4.53
CA SER A 57 -0.93 6.79 -4.42
C SER A 57 -0.18 6.26 -5.65
N SER A 58 -0.57 6.69 -6.85
CA SER A 58 0.15 6.33 -8.08
C SER A 58 1.57 6.88 -8.15
N ASP A 59 1.84 8.07 -7.57
CA ASP A 59 3.20 8.66 -7.55
C ASP A 59 4.13 7.88 -6.62
N LEU A 60 3.64 7.53 -5.43
CA LEU A 60 4.38 6.71 -4.48
C LEU A 60 4.73 5.35 -5.07
N SER A 61 3.73 4.72 -5.70
CA SER A 61 3.87 3.46 -6.43
C SER A 61 4.88 3.56 -7.57
N MET A 62 4.74 4.56 -8.44
CA MET A 62 5.64 4.78 -9.59
C MET A 62 7.09 4.93 -9.16
N LYS A 63 7.35 5.77 -8.14
CA LYS A 63 8.72 6.00 -7.64
C LYS A 63 9.35 4.75 -7.02
N ALA A 64 8.57 3.90 -6.36
CA ALA A 64 9.03 2.60 -5.88
C ALA A 64 9.26 1.62 -7.04
N SER A 65 8.37 1.60 -8.02
CA SER A 65 8.44 0.71 -9.18
C SER A 65 9.67 0.97 -10.05
N LEU A 66 10.05 2.22 -10.27
CA LEU A 66 11.28 2.57 -10.99
C LEU A 66 12.52 1.92 -10.36
N LYS A 67 12.61 1.93 -9.03
CA LYS A 67 13.73 1.29 -8.31
C LYS A 67 13.70 -0.23 -8.42
N ALA A 68 12.51 -0.83 -8.37
CA ALA A 68 12.37 -2.28 -8.55
C ALA A 68 12.73 -2.72 -9.98
N MET A 69 12.31 -1.96 -10.98
CA MET A 69 12.64 -2.20 -12.40
C MET A 69 14.13 -2.05 -12.64
N GLU A 70 14.76 -0.98 -12.12
CA GLU A 70 16.21 -0.77 -12.18
C GLU A 70 16.98 -1.95 -11.58
N GLN A 71 16.60 -2.40 -10.38
CA GLN A 71 17.24 -3.54 -9.72
C GLN A 71 17.08 -4.85 -10.50
N ALA A 72 15.92 -5.07 -11.11
CA ALA A 72 15.64 -6.25 -11.93
C ALA A 72 16.29 -6.18 -13.32
N GLY A 73 16.73 -5.01 -13.76
CA GLY A 73 17.25 -4.77 -15.12
C GLY A 73 16.17 -4.88 -16.21
N VAL A 74 14.89 -4.57 -15.87
CA VAL A 74 13.77 -4.65 -16.81
C VAL A 74 13.35 -3.27 -17.32
N GLN A 75 12.89 -3.23 -18.58
CA GLN A 75 12.34 -2.04 -19.21
C GLN A 75 10.81 -2.07 -19.15
N PRO A 76 10.12 -0.93 -19.35
CA PRO A 76 8.66 -0.89 -19.42
C PRO A 76 8.04 -1.88 -20.42
N SER A 77 8.72 -2.12 -21.55
CA SER A 77 8.30 -3.05 -22.59
C SER A 77 8.35 -4.53 -22.18
N ASP A 78 9.09 -4.85 -21.11
CA ASP A 78 9.26 -6.22 -20.63
C ASP A 78 8.16 -6.63 -19.64
N ILE A 79 7.33 -5.68 -19.19
CA ILE A 79 6.28 -5.90 -18.20
C ILE A 79 5.01 -6.41 -18.88
N ASP A 80 4.60 -7.64 -18.54
CA ASP A 80 3.37 -8.27 -19.05
C ASP A 80 2.13 -7.90 -18.20
N ALA A 81 2.32 -7.63 -16.91
CA ALA A 81 1.21 -7.24 -16.03
C ALA A 81 1.65 -6.24 -14.94
N VAL A 82 0.73 -5.33 -14.60
CA VAL A 82 0.87 -4.41 -13.46
C VAL A 82 -0.28 -4.62 -12.49
N LEU A 83 0.04 -5.01 -11.26
CA LEU A 83 -0.90 -5.21 -10.17
C LEU A 83 -0.69 -4.09 -9.14
N PHE A 84 -1.64 -3.16 -9.07
CA PHE A 84 -1.64 -2.13 -8.04
C PHE A 84 -2.39 -2.65 -6.81
N CYS A 85 -1.70 -2.75 -5.69
CA CYS A 85 -2.14 -3.43 -4.47
C CYS A 85 -2.16 -2.46 -3.30
N SER A 86 -3.29 -1.83 -3.00
CA SER A 86 -3.36 -0.74 -2.03
C SER A 86 -4.74 -0.62 -1.39
N ILE A 87 -4.79 0.03 -0.23
CA ILE A 87 -6.03 0.51 0.38
C ILE A 87 -6.47 1.80 -0.33
N THR A 88 -5.51 2.75 -0.49
CA THR A 88 -5.74 4.04 -1.11
C THR A 88 -5.65 3.94 -2.63
N GLN A 89 -6.44 4.73 -3.30
CA GLN A 89 -6.53 4.79 -4.76
C GLN A 89 -6.63 6.24 -5.21
N ASP A 90 -6.19 6.55 -6.43
CA ASP A 90 -6.29 7.93 -6.95
C ASP A 90 -7.74 8.30 -7.27
N PHE A 91 -8.49 7.36 -7.83
CA PHE A 91 -9.88 7.50 -8.25
C PHE A 91 -10.69 6.25 -7.88
N ALA A 92 -12.01 6.39 -7.76
CA ALA A 92 -12.89 5.23 -7.71
C ALA A 92 -12.87 4.45 -9.04
N GLU A 93 -12.70 5.15 -10.17
CA GLU A 93 -12.58 4.67 -11.53
C GLU A 93 -11.83 5.75 -12.37
N PRO A 94 -10.83 5.41 -13.19
CA PRO A 94 -10.35 4.05 -13.51
C PRO A 94 -9.50 3.44 -12.40
N ALA A 95 -9.15 2.14 -12.55
CA ALA A 95 -8.19 1.47 -11.67
C ALA A 95 -6.86 2.25 -11.63
N THR A 96 -6.29 2.41 -10.43
CA THR A 96 -5.02 3.15 -10.23
C THR A 96 -3.86 2.49 -10.96
N ALA A 97 -3.92 1.17 -11.20
CA ALA A 97 -2.94 0.45 -12.02
C ALA A 97 -2.78 1.04 -13.43
N ASN A 98 -3.86 1.59 -14.04
CA ASN A 98 -3.77 2.27 -15.35
C ASN A 98 -2.93 3.54 -15.24
N VAL A 99 -3.12 4.32 -14.18
CA VAL A 99 -2.36 5.56 -13.93
C VAL A 99 -0.89 5.25 -13.70
N VAL A 100 -0.59 4.21 -12.92
CA VAL A 100 0.78 3.74 -12.66
C VAL A 100 1.45 3.26 -13.96
N ALA A 101 0.75 2.46 -14.76
CA ALA A 101 1.28 1.97 -16.03
C ALA A 101 1.57 3.12 -17.01
N ASP A 102 0.67 4.12 -17.07
CA ASP A 102 0.89 5.31 -17.90
C ASP A 102 2.12 6.12 -17.45
N LYS A 103 2.25 6.38 -16.15
CA LYS A 103 3.41 7.09 -15.57
C LYS A 103 4.74 6.37 -15.78
N LEU A 104 4.72 5.04 -15.93
CA LEU A 104 5.89 4.20 -16.17
C LEU A 104 6.14 3.91 -17.65
N ASP A 105 5.32 4.46 -18.57
CA ASP A 105 5.33 4.17 -20.00
C ASP A 105 5.16 2.68 -20.37
N ILE A 106 4.44 1.94 -19.54
CA ILE A 106 4.07 0.54 -19.78
C ILE A 106 2.79 0.51 -20.63
N ARG A 107 2.87 0.04 -21.91
CA ARG A 107 1.80 0.22 -22.91
C ARG A 107 1.01 -1.05 -23.22
N ASN A 108 1.60 -2.24 -23.07
CA ASN A 108 1.01 -3.50 -23.53
C ASN A 108 0.75 -4.49 -22.39
N ALA A 109 0.76 -4.03 -21.15
CA ALA A 109 0.56 -4.87 -19.98
C ALA A 109 -0.92 -5.08 -19.64
N TYR A 110 -1.25 -6.20 -19.03
CA TYR A 110 -2.51 -6.44 -18.35
C TYR A 110 -2.51 -5.72 -17.00
N VAL A 111 -3.40 -4.77 -16.77
CA VAL A 111 -3.36 -3.89 -15.59
C VAL A 111 -4.67 -3.93 -14.82
N PHE A 112 -4.61 -4.05 -13.50
CA PHE A 112 -5.76 -3.97 -12.59
C PHE A 112 -5.35 -3.76 -11.14
N ASP A 113 -6.30 -3.29 -10.33
CA ASP A 113 -6.12 -3.12 -8.89
C ASP A 113 -6.47 -4.41 -8.14
N VAL A 114 -5.69 -4.72 -7.10
CA VAL A 114 -5.96 -5.79 -6.15
C VAL A 114 -6.30 -5.16 -4.80
N LYS A 115 -7.54 -5.36 -4.33
CA LYS A 115 -8.03 -4.80 -3.08
C LYS A 115 -8.27 -5.88 -2.04
N ASN A 116 -7.46 -5.87 -0.98
CA ASN A 116 -7.58 -6.76 0.17
C ASN A 116 -7.04 -6.09 1.45
N ALA A 117 -7.40 -4.82 1.66
CA ALA A 117 -6.92 -4.01 2.79
C ALA A 117 -5.38 -4.12 2.94
N CYS A 118 -4.86 -4.19 4.18
CA CYS A 118 -3.42 -4.29 4.46
C CYS A 118 -2.74 -5.54 3.87
N ASN A 119 -3.52 -6.54 3.44
CA ASN A 119 -3.00 -7.76 2.80
C ASN A 119 -3.02 -7.71 1.25
N ALA A 120 -3.38 -6.55 0.66
CA ALA A 120 -3.49 -6.41 -0.78
C ALA A 120 -2.18 -6.75 -1.51
N PHE A 121 -1.03 -6.31 -0.97
CA PHE A 121 0.28 -6.57 -1.58
C PHE A 121 0.61 -8.07 -1.64
N MET A 122 0.39 -8.81 -0.57
CA MET A 122 0.62 -10.26 -0.56
C MET A 122 -0.39 -11.00 -1.44
N SER A 123 -1.63 -10.51 -1.53
CA SER A 123 -2.62 -11.04 -2.49
C SER A 123 -2.17 -10.82 -3.94
N GLY A 124 -1.57 -9.66 -4.24
CA GLY A 124 -0.97 -9.38 -5.54
C GLY A 124 0.22 -10.29 -5.86
N VAL A 125 1.07 -10.57 -4.88
CA VAL A 125 2.19 -11.50 -5.02
C VAL A 125 1.70 -12.93 -5.32
N ASP A 126 0.68 -13.42 -4.63
CA ASP A 126 0.07 -14.73 -4.88
C ASP A 126 -0.57 -14.81 -6.28
N LEU A 127 -1.25 -13.75 -6.67
CA LEU A 127 -1.85 -13.66 -8.01
C LEU A 127 -0.78 -13.63 -9.10
N ALA A 128 0.32 -12.89 -8.90
CA ALA A 128 1.45 -12.87 -9.82
C ALA A 128 2.10 -14.26 -9.95
N ASP A 129 2.29 -14.98 -8.83
CA ASP A 129 2.78 -16.35 -8.84
C ASP A 129 1.85 -17.28 -9.66
N SER A 130 0.54 -17.11 -9.50
CA SER A 130 -0.46 -17.87 -10.26
C SER A 130 -0.44 -17.57 -11.77
N LEU A 131 -0.29 -16.28 -12.15
CA LEU A 131 -0.19 -15.88 -13.56
C LEU A 131 1.09 -16.42 -14.21
N ILE A 132 2.22 -16.40 -13.49
CA ILE A 132 3.49 -16.96 -13.97
C ILE A 132 3.41 -18.49 -14.10
N LYS A 133 2.90 -19.20 -13.09
CA LYS A 133 2.77 -20.67 -13.12
C LYS A 133 1.86 -21.16 -14.23
N THR A 134 0.84 -20.38 -14.57
CA THR A 134 -0.09 -20.70 -15.67
C THR A 134 0.39 -20.24 -17.04
N GLY A 135 1.53 -19.56 -17.13
CA GLY A 135 2.11 -19.07 -18.39
C GLY A 135 1.38 -17.87 -19.01
N LYS A 136 0.55 -17.17 -18.23
CA LYS A 136 -0.18 -15.97 -18.69
C LYS A 136 0.68 -14.73 -18.71
N ALA A 137 1.74 -14.69 -17.90
CA ALA A 137 2.72 -13.61 -17.84
C ALA A 137 4.09 -14.17 -17.45
N GLU A 138 5.16 -13.50 -17.83
CA GLU A 138 6.54 -13.85 -17.49
C GLU A 138 7.21 -12.82 -16.60
N THR A 139 6.86 -11.53 -16.75
CA THR A 139 7.38 -10.42 -15.94
C THR A 139 6.22 -9.60 -15.42
N ILE A 140 6.08 -9.52 -14.11
CA ILE A 140 4.97 -8.84 -13.44
C ILE A 140 5.50 -7.81 -12.46
N LEU A 141 4.96 -6.60 -12.53
CA LEU A 141 5.11 -5.56 -11.53
C LEU A 141 3.97 -5.66 -10.51
N VAL A 142 4.29 -6.01 -9.27
CA VAL A 142 3.40 -5.88 -8.12
C VAL A 142 3.80 -4.63 -7.36
N THR A 143 2.92 -3.66 -7.23
CA THR A 143 3.25 -2.36 -6.66
C THR A 143 2.15 -1.83 -5.76
N SER A 144 2.54 -1.00 -4.81
CA SER A 144 1.65 -0.34 -3.86
C SER A 144 2.10 1.10 -3.66
N GLY A 145 1.13 1.97 -3.49
CA GLY A 145 1.35 3.35 -3.03
C GLY A 145 0.27 3.69 -2.02
N GLU A 146 0.64 3.79 -0.74
CA GLU A 146 -0.31 4.15 0.32
C GLU A 146 -0.15 5.63 0.67
N ALA A 147 -1.21 6.41 0.47
CA ALA A 147 -1.32 7.82 0.83
C ALA A 147 -2.38 8.01 1.95
N LEU A 148 -2.28 7.22 3.00
CA LEU A 148 -3.23 7.20 4.12
C LEU A 148 -3.33 8.52 4.85
N SER A 149 -2.27 9.34 4.85
CA SER A 149 -2.28 10.67 5.45
C SER A 149 -3.37 11.59 4.91
N LYS A 150 -3.86 11.32 3.69
CA LYS A 150 -4.93 12.08 3.05
C LYS A 150 -6.33 11.68 3.53
N TRP A 151 -6.45 10.50 4.14
CA TRP A 151 -7.73 9.92 4.59
C TRP A 151 -7.89 9.94 6.11
N ILE A 152 -6.79 10.00 6.87
CA ILE A 152 -6.87 9.95 8.32
C ILE A 152 -7.45 11.23 8.90
N ARG A 153 -8.41 11.08 9.78
CA ARG A 153 -8.93 12.15 10.64
C ARG A 153 -7.90 12.45 11.74
N ARG A 154 -7.57 13.74 11.91
CA ARG A 154 -6.59 14.20 12.93
C ARG A 154 -7.25 14.82 14.16
N GLY A 155 -8.54 15.14 14.08
CA GLY A 155 -9.32 15.68 15.20
C GLY A 155 -10.20 14.60 15.83
N PHE A 156 -10.38 14.68 17.15
CA PHE A 156 -11.25 13.80 17.93
C PHE A 156 -12.24 14.64 18.71
N ASP A 157 -13.45 14.12 18.94
CA ASP A 157 -14.52 14.86 19.58
C ASP A 157 -14.57 14.60 21.10
N SER A 158 -13.94 13.53 21.57
CA SER A 158 -13.83 13.20 23.01
C SER A 158 -12.52 12.52 23.34
N LYS A 159 -12.20 12.46 24.65
CA LYS A 159 -11.05 11.72 25.16
C LYS A 159 -11.17 10.22 24.90
N GLU A 160 -12.38 9.68 25.04
CA GLU A 160 -12.67 8.27 24.81
C GLU A 160 -12.39 7.90 23.35
N GLU A 161 -12.86 8.71 22.40
CA GLU A 161 -12.59 8.52 20.97
C GLU A 161 -11.11 8.61 20.66
N LEU A 162 -10.42 9.61 21.21
CA LEU A 162 -8.98 9.76 21.05
C LEU A 162 -8.23 8.52 21.56
N MET A 163 -8.55 8.03 22.76
CA MET A 163 -7.88 6.87 23.34
C MET A 163 -8.12 5.58 22.54
N GLU A 164 -9.29 5.42 21.94
CA GLU A 164 -9.65 4.26 21.14
C GLU A 164 -8.98 4.29 19.75
N LYS A 165 -9.04 5.44 19.05
CA LYS A 165 -8.68 5.53 17.63
C LYS A 165 -7.27 6.05 17.38
N ALA A 166 -6.73 6.91 18.23
CA ALA A 166 -5.44 7.56 17.99
C ALA A 166 -4.27 6.58 17.81
N PRO A 167 -4.12 5.50 18.56
CA PRO A 167 -3.00 4.59 18.41
C PRO A 167 -2.88 4.04 16.97
N VAL A 168 -4.00 3.68 16.35
CA VAL A 168 -4.02 3.21 14.96
C VAL A 168 -3.85 4.39 13.99
N THR A 169 -4.70 5.42 14.13
CA THR A 169 -4.75 6.55 13.20
C THR A 169 -3.43 7.32 13.14
N LEU A 170 -2.83 7.62 14.29
CA LEU A 170 -1.61 8.43 14.37
C LEU A 170 -0.33 7.63 14.03
N SER A 171 -0.38 6.29 14.01
CA SER A 171 0.76 5.46 13.60
C SER A 171 0.88 5.28 12.08
N MET A 172 -0.17 5.59 11.33
CA MET A 172 -0.18 5.45 9.88
C MET A 172 0.71 6.50 9.18
N GLY A 173 1.27 6.12 8.05
CA GLY A 173 2.08 6.98 7.18
C GLY A 173 1.96 6.55 5.72
N ASP A 174 2.68 7.27 4.86
CA ASP A 174 2.64 7.10 3.42
C ASP A 174 3.94 6.50 2.92
N ALA A 175 3.84 5.61 1.95
CA ALA A 175 4.99 4.96 1.30
C ALA A 175 4.62 4.32 -0.04
N GLY A 176 5.64 4.08 -0.87
CA GLY A 176 5.55 3.21 -2.03
C GLY A 176 6.39 1.95 -1.85
N GLY A 177 5.89 0.82 -2.34
CA GLY A 177 6.57 -0.45 -2.38
C GLY A 177 6.35 -1.18 -3.70
N ALA A 178 7.36 -1.87 -4.23
CA ALA A 178 7.23 -2.60 -5.49
C ALA A 178 8.11 -3.84 -5.54
N TYR A 179 7.61 -4.89 -6.17
CA TYR A 179 8.36 -6.08 -6.57
C TYR A 179 8.24 -6.30 -8.08
N ILE A 180 9.35 -6.67 -8.70
CA ILE A 180 9.35 -7.34 -9.99
C ILE A 180 9.41 -8.85 -9.74
N LEU A 181 8.41 -9.55 -10.27
CA LEU A 181 8.37 -11.01 -10.29
C LEU A 181 8.57 -11.51 -11.71
N GLN A 182 9.55 -12.41 -11.88
CA GLN A 182 9.84 -13.00 -13.18
C GLN A 182 9.74 -14.52 -13.15
N ALA A 183 9.34 -15.09 -14.28
CA ALA A 183 9.30 -16.52 -14.46
C ALA A 183 10.72 -17.10 -14.43
N GLY A 184 10.93 -18.13 -13.61
CA GLY A 184 12.20 -18.85 -13.54
C GLY A 184 12.00 -20.35 -13.44
N GLU A 185 12.99 -21.09 -13.91
CA GLU A 185 13.01 -22.56 -13.86
C GLU A 185 13.73 -23.12 -12.63
N ASN A 186 14.35 -22.25 -11.83
CA ASN A 186 15.10 -22.66 -10.67
C ASN A 186 14.14 -23.14 -9.55
N THR A 187 14.28 -24.42 -9.19
CA THR A 187 13.42 -25.05 -8.18
C THR A 187 13.78 -24.71 -6.74
N GLU A 188 15.01 -24.21 -6.48
CA GLU A 188 15.48 -23.85 -5.14
C GLU A 188 15.03 -22.45 -4.68
N ARG A 189 14.81 -21.54 -5.63
CA ARG A 189 14.39 -20.16 -5.37
C ARG A 189 12.96 -19.93 -5.83
N GLY A 190 12.37 -18.85 -5.35
CA GLY A 190 11.03 -18.40 -5.75
C GLY A 190 9.95 -18.75 -4.74
N ILE A 191 8.71 -18.41 -5.08
CA ILE A 191 7.55 -18.64 -4.24
C ILE A 191 7.21 -20.15 -4.25
N ASN A 192 7.41 -20.79 -3.12
CA ASN A 192 7.16 -22.21 -2.99
C ASN A 192 5.70 -22.52 -2.68
N LYS A 193 5.12 -21.76 -1.73
CA LYS A 193 3.73 -21.96 -1.28
C LYS A 193 3.20 -20.67 -0.66
N THR A 194 1.95 -20.38 -0.91
CA THR A 194 1.16 -19.34 -0.25
C THR A 194 0.03 -20.00 0.55
N TYR A 195 -0.36 -19.33 1.63
CA TYR A 195 -1.51 -19.75 2.45
C TYR A 195 -2.25 -18.51 2.92
N PHE A 196 -3.56 -18.49 2.72
CA PHE A 196 -4.43 -17.41 3.19
C PHE A 196 -5.53 -17.99 4.07
N HIS A 197 -5.88 -17.25 5.11
CA HIS A 197 -7.02 -17.51 5.96
C HIS A 197 -7.77 -16.22 6.23
N THR A 198 -9.10 -16.25 6.26
CA THR A 198 -9.94 -15.06 6.47
C THR A 198 -10.99 -15.35 7.53
N PHE A 199 -11.08 -14.47 8.53
CA PHE A 199 -12.14 -14.45 9.53
C PHE A 199 -13.23 -13.48 9.09
N THR A 200 -14.19 -13.99 8.30
CA THR A 200 -15.21 -13.15 7.64
C THR A 200 -16.22 -12.54 8.59
N ASP A 201 -16.41 -13.12 9.76
CA ASP A 201 -17.24 -12.63 10.86
C ASP A 201 -16.68 -11.40 11.58
N MET A 202 -15.38 -11.11 11.36
CA MET A 202 -14.68 -9.94 11.94
C MET A 202 -14.49 -8.79 10.93
N TRP A 203 -15.25 -8.76 9.84
CA TRP A 203 -15.08 -7.77 8.76
C TRP A 203 -15.16 -6.31 9.23
N ASN A 204 -15.94 -6.05 10.29
CA ASN A 204 -16.20 -4.71 10.84
C ASN A 204 -15.18 -4.23 11.89
N ASN A 205 -14.16 -5.02 12.21
CA ASN A 205 -13.16 -4.64 13.20
C ASN A 205 -12.22 -3.52 12.72
N ASN A 206 -12.08 -3.36 11.40
CA ASN A 206 -11.27 -2.28 10.82
C ASN A 206 -11.91 -1.80 9.52
N VAL A 207 -12.63 -0.68 9.57
CA VAL A 207 -13.42 -0.15 8.46
C VAL A 207 -13.02 1.29 8.14
N VAL A 208 -12.83 1.59 6.86
CA VAL A 208 -12.83 2.96 6.34
C VAL A 208 -14.25 3.28 5.89
N TRP A 209 -14.94 4.12 6.63
CA TRP A 209 -16.38 4.35 6.47
C TRP A 209 -16.76 5.15 5.22
N GLY A 210 -15.87 5.96 4.65
CA GLY A 210 -16.15 6.77 3.47
C GLY A 210 -15.77 6.11 2.14
N GLY A 211 -16.36 6.58 1.03
CA GLY A 211 -15.97 6.21 -0.35
C GLY A 211 -16.58 4.93 -0.91
N GLY A 212 -17.39 4.21 -0.12
CA GLY A 212 -18.13 3.02 -0.58
C GLY A 212 -19.59 3.33 -0.90
N THR A 213 -20.31 2.34 -1.45
CA THR A 213 -21.74 2.51 -1.81
C THR A 213 -22.66 2.66 -0.58
N MET A 214 -22.27 2.14 0.58
CA MET A 214 -22.99 2.37 1.84
C MET A 214 -22.84 3.80 2.33
N PHE A 215 -21.63 4.35 2.19
CA PHE A 215 -21.26 5.68 2.61
C PHE A 215 -20.47 6.34 1.48
N PRO A 216 -21.15 6.88 0.44
CA PRO A 216 -20.49 7.42 -0.76
C PRO A 216 -19.71 8.71 -0.48
N ARG A 217 -20.01 9.36 0.62
CA ARG A 217 -19.27 10.53 1.15
C ARG A 217 -18.82 10.23 2.57
N ASP A 218 -17.90 11.03 3.08
CA ASP A 218 -17.52 10.97 4.50
C ASP A 218 -18.77 11.26 5.35
N PRO A 219 -19.12 10.40 6.33
CA PRO A 219 -20.29 10.57 7.19
C PRO A 219 -20.16 11.76 8.12
#